data_36b26a95bb9660d01a4e9c7c0c510dae
#
_entry.id   36b26a95bb9660d01a4e9c7c0c510dae
#
_cell.length_a   1.000
_cell.length_b   1.000
_cell.length_c   1.000
_cell.angle_alpha   90.00
_cell.angle_beta   90.00
_cell.angle_gamma   90.00
#
_symmetry.space_group_name_H-M   'P 1'
#
loop_
_entity.id
_entity.type
_entity.pdbx_description
1 polymer ?
#
loop_
_entity_poly.entity_id
_entity_poly.type
_entity_poly.pdbx_seq_one_letter_code
_entity_poly.pdbx_strand_id
1 'polypeptide(L)'
;MVRHVIPEFRIASDDISHDAELCLAFGAKVQLNARVDSIDELKAQGFTDVVVATGAWMPGSADLGEGAELDVLEFLEAAKKGEKLELGEDVVVIGAGNTAMDAARVAKRLAGVKNVRLVYRRTKKQMPADEEELDLALADGVEFCELLAPKALNGSVLTCDVMELGEPDASGRRSPVATGETVELSATTVICAVGEGIDASLYDAAGVEHDRRGRLAATSTGVEGVWAAGDCRRGPATVVEAIADAAEVARAIAGVDFNKYADCNEQAGREDTCYERKGSLCRDKRNCTKTRCLGCGSVCEVCCDVCPNRANVAIKVPGLAKHQVVHVDGMCNECGNCAVFCPYQEGRPYKDKLTLFWSEQDMENSENEGFLAVDEDHFKVRVAGTVRTVSVDAVNTGLPEAVRLTIRAVRDNYSYLLKK
;
A
#
# COMPACT_ATOMS: atom_id res chain seq x y z
N MET A 1 7.84 -0.69 -11.20
CA MET A 1 7.98 -0.79 -9.73
C MET A 1 6.92 -1.73 -9.17
N VAL A 2 5.63 -1.37 -9.12
CA VAL A 2 4.57 -2.15 -8.45
C VAL A 2 4.50 -3.60 -8.97
N ARG A 3 4.48 -3.80 -10.28
CA ARG A 3 4.35 -5.13 -10.89
C ARG A 3 5.61 -6.00 -10.78
N HIS A 4 6.79 -5.40 -10.76
CA HIS A 4 8.04 -6.15 -10.95
C HIS A 4 8.93 -6.21 -9.71
N VAL A 5 8.80 -5.24 -8.78
CA VAL A 5 9.74 -5.07 -7.66
C VAL A 5 9.05 -5.25 -6.30
N ILE A 6 7.89 -4.61 -6.08
CA ILE A 6 7.19 -4.74 -4.79
C ILE A 6 6.85 -6.21 -4.53
N PRO A 7 7.27 -6.78 -3.37
CA PRO A 7 7.10 -8.19 -3.09
C PRO A 7 5.64 -8.65 -3.06
N GLU A 8 5.41 -9.92 -3.40
CA GLU A 8 4.08 -10.54 -3.46
C GLU A 8 3.35 -10.54 -2.11
N PHE A 9 4.08 -10.57 -1.01
CA PHE A 9 3.49 -10.49 0.34
C PHE A 9 2.96 -9.08 0.71
N ARG A 10 3.26 -8.06 -0.10
CA ARG A 10 2.70 -6.71 0.05
C ARG A 10 1.47 -6.51 -0.82
N ILE A 11 1.55 -6.94 -2.07
CA ILE A 11 0.47 -6.82 -3.03
C ILE A 11 0.55 -7.96 -4.04
N ALA A 12 -0.53 -8.70 -4.18
CA ALA A 12 -0.59 -9.81 -5.10
C ALA A 12 -0.55 -9.34 -6.57
N SER A 13 0.13 -10.12 -7.42
CA SER A 13 0.25 -9.82 -8.84
C SER A 13 -1.10 -9.79 -9.57
N ASP A 14 -2.06 -10.58 -9.10
CA ASP A 14 -3.42 -10.62 -9.65
C ASP A 14 -4.18 -9.32 -9.39
N ASP A 15 -4.04 -8.73 -8.19
CA ASP A 15 -4.66 -7.45 -7.85
C ASP A 15 -4.12 -6.32 -8.74
N ILE A 16 -2.79 -6.31 -8.96
CA ILE A 16 -2.15 -5.34 -9.87
C ILE A 16 -2.64 -5.52 -11.31
N SER A 17 -2.83 -6.77 -11.74
CA SER A 17 -3.31 -7.07 -13.09
C SER A 17 -4.74 -6.59 -13.28
N HIS A 18 -5.59 -6.81 -12.27
CA HIS A 18 -6.98 -6.35 -12.29
C HIS A 18 -7.09 -4.83 -12.37
N ASP A 19 -6.31 -4.10 -11.57
CA ASP A 19 -6.27 -2.64 -11.61
C ASP A 19 -5.76 -2.11 -12.97
N ALA A 20 -4.76 -2.77 -13.54
CA ALA A 20 -4.25 -2.42 -14.87
C ALA A 20 -5.33 -2.65 -15.96
N GLU A 21 -6.07 -3.77 -15.91
CA GLU A 21 -7.18 -4.05 -16.81
C GLU A 21 -8.30 -3.01 -16.70
N LEU A 22 -8.60 -2.56 -15.48
CA LEU A 22 -9.56 -1.49 -15.26
C LEU A 22 -9.12 -0.19 -15.95
N CYS A 23 -7.85 0.20 -15.81
CA CYS A 23 -7.31 1.37 -16.51
C CYS A 23 -7.42 1.23 -18.04
N LEU A 24 -7.15 0.04 -18.59
CA LEU A 24 -7.29 -0.24 -20.02
C LEU A 24 -8.75 -0.18 -20.48
N ALA A 25 -9.70 -0.58 -19.64
CA ALA A 25 -11.13 -0.51 -19.94
C ALA A 25 -11.64 0.92 -20.14
N PHE A 26 -10.95 1.92 -19.56
CA PHE A 26 -11.20 3.34 -19.81
C PHE A 26 -10.63 3.85 -21.15
N GLY A 27 -10.06 2.99 -21.98
CA GLY A 27 -9.62 3.30 -23.34
C GLY A 27 -8.13 3.68 -23.46
N ALA A 28 -7.34 3.48 -22.40
CA ALA A 28 -5.90 3.64 -22.48
C ALA A 28 -5.29 2.62 -23.46
N LYS A 29 -4.39 3.07 -24.33
CA LYS A 29 -3.65 2.21 -25.24
C LYS A 29 -2.25 1.99 -24.71
N VAL A 30 -1.83 0.74 -24.60
CA VAL A 30 -0.50 0.37 -24.13
C VAL A 30 0.34 -0.14 -25.31
N GLN A 31 1.54 0.41 -25.45
CA GLN A 31 2.54 -0.07 -26.35
C GLN A 31 3.77 -0.50 -25.53
N LEU A 32 3.98 -1.81 -25.44
CA LEU A 32 5.13 -2.38 -24.75
C LEU A 32 6.34 -2.44 -25.68
N ASN A 33 7.53 -2.54 -25.10
CA ASN A 33 8.82 -2.59 -25.83
C ASN A 33 9.03 -1.38 -26.77
N ALA A 34 8.46 -0.25 -26.42
CA ALA A 34 8.56 1.01 -27.13
C ALA A 34 9.44 1.99 -26.33
N ARG A 35 10.74 1.97 -26.60
CA ARG A 35 11.66 2.94 -26.00
C ARG A 35 11.41 4.31 -26.61
N VAL A 36 11.38 5.32 -25.77
CA VAL A 36 11.26 6.73 -26.15
C VAL A 36 12.56 7.42 -25.77
N ASP A 37 13.28 7.91 -26.77
CA ASP A 37 14.56 8.61 -26.57
C ASP A 37 14.38 10.14 -26.72
N SER A 38 13.25 10.61 -27.25
CA SER A 38 12.97 12.03 -27.45
C SER A 38 11.47 12.35 -27.26
N ILE A 39 11.19 13.38 -26.48
CA ILE A 39 9.84 13.93 -26.32
C ILE A 39 9.37 14.59 -27.62
N ASP A 40 10.28 15.20 -28.37
CA ASP A 40 9.96 15.85 -29.65
C ASP A 40 9.46 14.86 -30.71
N GLU A 41 9.98 13.63 -30.70
CA GLU A 41 9.46 12.56 -31.57
C GLU A 41 8.00 12.22 -31.27
N LEU A 42 7.58 12.22 -30.01
CA LEU A 42 6.18 12.03 -29.65
C LEU A 42 5.31 13.22 -30.09
N LYS A 43 5.80 14.44 -29.92
CA LYS A 43 5.10 15.64 -30.40
C LYS A 43 4.96 15.63 -31.94
N ALA A 44 5.97 15.19 -32.65
CA ALA A 44 5.92 15.03 -34.12
C ALA A 44 4.90 13.98 -34.58
N GLN A 45 4.59 12.99 -33.74
CA GLN A 45 3.53 12.00 -33.98
C GLN A 45 2.11 12.57 -33.69
N GLY A 46 1.99 13.80 -33.20
CA GLY A 46 0.72 14.50 -32.97
C GLY A 46 0.25 14.47 -31.50
N PHE A 47 1.07 14.03 -30.56
CA PHE A 47 0.75 14.17 -29.15
C PHE A 47 0.92 15.63 -28.71
N THR A 48 -0.14 16.22 -28.16
CA THR A 48 -0.12 17.60 -27.65
C THR A 48 0.48 17.68 -26.27
N ASP A 49 0.26 16.64 -25.47
CA ASP A 49 0.74 16.53 -24.11
C ASP A 49 1.50 15.21 -23.91
N VAL A 50 2.66 15.30 -23.30
CA VAL A 50 3.51 14.16 -22.97
C VAL A 50 3.76 14.14 -21.48
N VAL A 51 3.41 13.03 -20.82
CA VAL A 51 3.63 12.84 -19.38
C VAL A 51 4.78 11.88 -19.19
N VAL A 52 5.87 12.38 -18.63
CA VAL A 52 7.02 11.55 -18.24
C VAL A 52 6.72 10.91 -16.90
N ALA A 53 6.63 9.58 -16.88
CA ALA A 53 6.36 8.77 -15.67
C ALA A 53 7.29 7.55 -15.61
N THR A 54 8.55 7.75 -15.98
CA THR A 54 9.57 6.69 -16.12
C THR A 54 10.06 6.10 -14.80
N GLY A 55 9.75 6.75 -13.67
CA GLY A 55 10.18 6.31 -12.34
C GLY A 55 11.62 6.68 -12.00
N ALA A 56 12.19 6.05 -10.98
CA ALA A 56 13.58 6.21 -10.55
C ALA A 56 14.23 4.82 -10.49
N TRP A 57 15.04 4.50 -11.49
CA TRP A 57 15.61 3.17 -11.71
C TRP A 57 17.14 3.14 -11.68
N MET A 58 17.79 4.32 -11.50
CA MET A 58 19.25 4.38 -11.45
C MET A 58 19.71 3.83 -10.08
N PRO A 59 20.50 2.75 -10.07
CA PRO A 59 20.90 2.12 -8.82
C PRO A 59 21.83 3.04 -8.01
N GLY A 60 21.63 3.06 -6.69
CA GLY A 60 22.60 3.59 -5.75
C GLY A 60 23.70 2.57 -5.49
N SER A 61 24.91 3.03 -5.11
CA SER A 61 26.04 2.18 -4.76
C SER A 61 26.56 2.50 -3.38
N ALA A 62 27.07 1.50 -2.69
CA ALA A 62 27.84 1.64 -1.45
C ALA A 62 29.36 1.74 -1.70
N ASP A 63 29.76 1.74 -2.97
CA ASP A 63 31.16 1.87 -3.41
C ASP A 63 32.10 0.76 -2.91
N LEU A 64 31.61 -0.47 -2.82
CA LEU A 64 32.40 -1.62 -2.35
C LEU A 64 33.27 -2.25 -3.43
N GLY A 65 33.18 -1.76 -4.65
CA GLY A 65 33.89 -2.26 -5.82
C GLY A 65 32.98 -2.91 -6.85
N GLU A 66 33.45 -3.03 -8.09
CA GLU A 66 32.68 -3.58 -9.21
C GLU A 66 32.26 -5.03 -8.95
N GLY A 67 30.95 -5.31 -9.00
CA GLY A 67 30.38 -6.63 -8.78
C GLY A 67 30.37 -7.10 -7.32
N ALA A 68 30.77 -6.25 -6.37
CA ALA A 68 30.79 -6.60 -4.93
C ALA A 68 29.40 -6.56 -4.29
N GLU A 69 28.45 -5.85 -4.87
CA GLU A 69 27.09 -5.68 -4.36
C GLU A 69 26.05 -5.96 -5.44
N LEU A 70 24.90 -6.50 -5.03
CA LEU A 70 23.73 -6.65 -5.88
C LEU A 70 22.87 -5.39 -5.79
N ASP A 71 22.36 -4.94 -6.94
CA ASP A 71 21.33 -3.90 -6.96
C ASP A 71 20.03 -4.42 -6.35
N VAL A 72 19.41 -3.62 -5.50
CA VAL A 72 18.20 -4.00 -4.76
C VAL A 72 17.01 -4.21 -5.69
N LEU A 73 16.87 -3.41 -6.76
CA LEU A 73 15.74 -3.51 -7.68
C LEU A 73 15.88 -4.77 -8.55
N GLU A 74 17.09 -5.06 -9.05
CA GLU A 74 17.36 -6.29 -9.79
C GLU A 74 17.12 -7.53 -8.92
N PHE A 75 17.58 -7.50 -7.68
CA PHE A 75 17.32 -8.57 -6.69
C PHE A 75 15.83 -8.81 -6.47
N LEU A 76 15.07 -7.75 -6.17
CA LEU A 76 13.64 -7.86 -5.90
C LEU A 76 12.84 -8.29 -7.14
N GLU A 77 13.24 -7.82 -8.32
CA GLU A 77 12.64 -8.24 -9.59
C GLU A 77 12.87 -9.72 -9.87
N ALA A 78 14.09 -10.20 -9.74
CA ALA A 78 14.45 -11.61 -9.93
C ALA A 78 13.70 -12.50 -8.91
N ALA A 79 13.66 -12.09 -7.65
CA ALA A 79 12.92 -12.81 -6.62
C ALA A 79 11.41 -12.88 -6.92
N LYS A 80 10.80 -11.77 -7.38
CA LYS A 80 9.38 -11.73 -7.75
C LYS A 80 9.07 -12.58 -8.98
N LYS A 81 10.00 -12.70 -9.92
CA LYS A 81 9.88 -13.61 -11.07
C LYS A 81 10.04 -15.08 -10.70
N GLY A 82 10.41 -15.38 -9.45
CA GLY A 82 10.69 -16.74 -8.99
C GLY A 82 12.00 -17.30 -9.54
N GLU A 83 12.95 -16.47 -9.93
CA GLU A 83 14.26 -16.88 -10.39
C GLU A 83 15.04 -17.56 -9.26
N LYS A 84 15.87 -18.55 -9.61
CA LYS A 84 16.71 -19.21 -8.60
C LYS A 84 17.86 -18.29 -8.21
N LEU A 85 17.80 -17.77 -7.00
CA LEU A 85 18.82 -16.89 -6.42
C LEU A 85 19.68 -17.67 -5.43
N GLU A 86 21.01 -17.64 -5.60
CA GLU A 86 21.97 -18.30 -4.72
C GLU A 86 22.74 -17.25 -3.91
N LEU A 87 22.15 -16.82 -2.77
CA LEU A 87 22.71 -15.75 -1.94
C LEU A 87 23.71 -16.26 -0.89
N GLY A 88 23.78 -17.58 -0.66
CA GLY A 88 24.52 -18.15 0.45
C GLY A 88 23.80 -17.98 1.79
N GLU A 89 24.52 -18.21 2.90
CA GLU A 89 23.91 -18.27 4.23
C GLU A 89 23.75 -16.92 4.91
N ASP A 90 24.69 -16.00 4.67
CA ASP A 90 24.78 -14.71 5.36
C ASP A 90 24.55 -13.57 4.36
N VAL A 91 23.41 -12.90 4.45
CA VAL A 91 23.04 -11.78 3.56
C VAL A 91 23.08 -10.47 4.34
N VAL A 92 23.75 -9.47 3.79
CA VAL A 92 23.75 -8.12 4.31
C VAL A 92 23.02 -7.19 3.35
N VAL A 93 22.03 -6.46 3.84
CA VAL A 93 21.32 -5.40 3.11
C VAL A 93 21.79 -4.05 3.63
N ILE A 94 22.32 -3.22 2.75
CA ILE A 94 22.81 -1.87 3.09
C ILE A 94 21.69 -0.87 2.85
N GLY A 95 21.19 -0.25 3.91
CA GLY A 95 20.14 0.75 3.84
C GLY A 95 19.10 0.59 4.94
N ALA A 96 18.19 1.56 5.05
CA ALA A 96 17.09 1.54 6.01
C ALA A 96 15.82 2.25 5.46
N GLY A 97 15.62 2.25 4.16
CA GLY A 97 14.36 2.64 3.51
C GLY A 97 13.40 1.47 3.38
N ASN A 98 12.17 1.73 2.93
CA ASN A 98 11.17 0.68 2.72
C ASN A 98 11.66 -0.39 1.72
N THR A 99 12.41 0.00 0.68
CA THR A 99 13.04 -0.94 -0.27
C THR A 99 14.04 -1.88 0.42
N ALA A 100 14.83 -1.36 1.40
CA ALA A 100 15.74 -2.18 2.19
C ALA A 100 15.01 -3.18 3.08
N MET A 101 13.89 -2.77 3.69
CA MET A 101 13.04 -3.66 4.50
C MET A 101 12.46 -4.78 3.63
N ASP A 102 11.97 -4.45 2.44
CA ASP A 102 11.49 -5.45 1.47
C ASP A 102 12.56 -6.43 1.06
N ALA A 103 13.75 -5.94 0.70
CA ALA A 103 14.86 -6.79 0.30
C ALA A 103 15.29 -7.74 1.42
N ALA A 104 15.39 -7.25 2.65
CA ALA A 104 15.76 -8.08 3.80
C ALA A 104 14.71 -9.18 4.08
N ARG A 105 13.42 -8.83 4.01
CA ARG A 105 12.32 -9.78 4.21
C ARG A 105 12.22 -10.81 3.08
N VAL A 106 12.46 -10.40 1.84
CA VAL A 106 12.55 -11.32 0.70
C VAL A 106 13.73 -12.25 0.86
N ALA A 107 14.94 -11.71 1.12
CA ALA A 107 16.14 -12.53 1.32
C ALA A 107 15.94 -13.58 2.41
N LYS A 108 15.32 -13.19 3.54
CA LYS A 108 15.06 -14.09 4.67
C LYS A 108 14.16 -15.28 4.32
N ARG A 109 13.31 -15.14 3.30
CA ARG A 109 12.40 -16.20 2.84
C ARG A 109 13.01 -17.11 1.79
N LEU A 110 14.20 -16.77 1.26
CA LEU A 110 14.87 -17.60 0.26
C LEU A 110 15.55 -18.83 0.89
N ALA A 111 15.48 -19.93 0.17
CA ALA A 111 16.10 -21.18 0.60
C ALA A 111 17.64 -21.04 0.70
N GLY A 112 18.21 -21.53 1.79
CA GLY A 112 19.64 -21.48 2.04
C GLY A 112 20.12 -20.26 2.82
N VAL A 113 19.33 -19.20 2.91
CA VAL A 113 19.67 -18.02 3.72
C VAL A 113 19.36 -18.30 5.20
N LYS A 114 20.35 -18.12 6.05
CA LYS A 114 20.22 -18.30 7.51
C LYS A 114 20.13 -16.98 8.25
N ASN A 115 21.05 -16.07 7.94
CA ASN A 115 21.17 -14.79 8.60
C ASN A 115 20.96 -13.65 7.61
N VAL A 116 20.15 -12.68 7.99
CA VAL A 116 19.96 -11.44 7.22
C VAL A 116 20.17 -10.24 8.15
N ARG A 117 21.06 -9.35 7.76
CA ARG A 117 21.38 -8.12 8.51
C ARG A 117 21.09 -6.89 7.68
N LEU A 118 20.35 -5.95 8.27
CA LEU A 118 20.22 -4.58 7.76
C LEU A 118 21.30 -3.72 8.35
N VAL A 119 22.18 -3.16 7.54
CA VAL A 119 23.27 -2.28 7.97
C VAL A 119 22.90 -0.82 7.68
N TYR A 120 22.88 -0.01 8.72
CA TYR A 120 22.49 1.39 8.61
C TYR A 120 23.44 2.32 9.36
N ARG A 121 23.92 3.36 8.66
CA ARG A 121 24.91 4.31 9.19
C ARG A 121 24.40 5.30 10.24
N ARG A 122 23.11 5.28 10.57
CA ARG A 122 22.48 6.07 11.63
C ARG A 122 21.72 5.16 12.57
N THR A 123 20.87 5.74 13.43
CA THR A 123 20.04 4.94 14.33
C THR A 123 18.62 4.74 13.76
N LYS A 124 17.85 3.84 14.36
CA LYS A 124 16.43 3.59 14.07
C LYS A 124 15.63 4.90 13.98
N LYS A 125 15.92 5.89 14.85
CA LYS A 125 15.21 7.19 14.87
C LYS A 125 15.40 8.05 13.62
N GLN A 126 16.45 7.82 12.85
CA GLN A 126 16.76 8.54 11.62
C GLN A 126 16.53 7.71 10.36
N MET A 127 16.01 6.51 10.49
CA MET A 127 15.70 5.69 9.30
C MET A 127 14.56 6.32 8.49
N PRO A 128 14.59 6.22 7.16
CA PRO A 128 13.52 6.73 6.31
C PRO A 128 12.35 5.76 6.17
N ALA A 129 12.50 4.48 6.55
CA ALA A 129 11.41 3.52 6.55
C ALA A 129 10.45 3.77 7.72
N ASP A 130 9.19 3.37 7.53
CA ASP A 130 8.20 3.35 8.58
C ASP A 130 8.59 2.37 9.70
N GLU A 131 8.26 2.70 10.94
CA GLU A 131 8.62 1.89 12.11
C GLU A 131 7.99 0.49 12.04
N GLU A 132 6.76 0.40 11.55
CA GLU A 132 6.04 -0.85 11.35
C GLU A 132 6.79 -1.79 10.37
N GLU A 133 7.42 -1.25 9.33
CA GLU A 133 8.18 -2.04 8.37
C GLU A 133 9.42 -2.67 8.99
N LEU A 134 10.09 -1.94 9.87
CA LEU A 134 11.19 -2.50 10.64
C LEU A 134 10.71 -3.58 11.61
N ASP A 135 9.61 -3.35 12.30
CA ASP A 135 9.05 -4.33 13.25
C ASP A 135 8.66 -5.65 12.52
N LEU A 136 8.12 -5.54 11.31
CA LEU A 136 7.84 -6.71 10.46
C LEU A 136 9.14 -7.43 10.02
N ALA A 137 10.19 -6.70 9.68
CA ALA A 137 11.48 -7.30 9.33
C ALA A 137 12.12 -8.01 10.53
N LEU A 138 12.08 -7.41 11.71
CA LEU A 138 12.56 -8.03 12.95
C LEU A 138 11.76 -9.27 13.32
N ALA A 139 10.44 -9.26 13.13
CA ALA A 139 9.56 -10.43 13.35
C ALA A 139 9.88 -11.57 12.38
N ASP A 140 10.28 -11.27 11.15
CA ASP A 140 10.78 -12.25 10.19
C ASP A 140 12.18 -12.82 10.56
N GLY A 141 12.83 -12.28 11.59
CA GLY A 141 14.15 -12.70 12.06
C GLY A 141 15.33 -12.01 11.34
N VAL A 142 15.12 -10.80 10.83
CA VAL A 142 16.18 -9.91 10.33
C VAL A 142 16.84 -9.21 11.51
N GLU A 143 18.17 -9.06 11.50
CA GLU A 143 18.93 -8.30 12.48
C GLU A 143 19.13 -6.85 11.98
N PHE A 144 18.85 -5.85 12.80
CA PHE A 144 19.08 -4.44 12.46
C PHE A 144 20.34 -3.92 13.15
N CYS A 145 21.35 -3.60 12.35
CA CYS A 145 22.67 -3.13 12.78
C CYS A 145 22.78 -1.62 12.60
N GLU A 146 22.60 -0.87 13.69
CA GLU A 146 22.70 0.59 13.72
C GLU A 146 24.16 1.04 13.75
N LEU A 147 24.38 2.28 13.29
CA LEU A 147 25.66 2.98 13.37
C LEU A 147 26.82 2.21 12.72
N LEU A 148 26.52 1.54 11.61
CA LEU A 148 27.52 0.86 10.79
C LEU A 148 27.44 1.38 9.36
N ALA A 149 28.60 1.77 8.82
CA ALA A 149 28.74 2.16 7.40
C ALA A 149 29.62 1.15 6.67
N PRO A 150 29.19 0.59 5.54
CA PRO A 150 30.01 -0.36 4.79
C PRO A 150 31.28 0.34 4.29
N LYS A 151 32.41 -0.37 4.32
CA LYS A 151 33.71 0.15 3.95
C LYS A 151 34.43 -0.68 2.89
N ALA A 152 34.44 -1.99 3.04
CA ALA A 152 35.08 -2.92 2.10
C ALA A 152 34.48 -4.31 2.23
N LEU A 153 34.37 -5.02 1.10
CA LEU A 153 34.02 -6.43 1.06
C LEU A 153 35.23 -7.26 0.60
N ASN A 154 35.67 -8.17 1.44
CA ASN A 154 36.79 -9.08 1.15
C ASN A 154 36.31 -10.53 1.23
N GLY A 155 36.09 -11.15 0.09
CA GLY A 155 35.47 -12.48 0.02
C GLY A 155 34.07 -12.47 0.66
N SER A 156 33.88 -13.18 1.75
CA SER A 156 32.60 -13.23 2.49
C SER A 156 32.65 -12.44 3.81
N VAL A 157 33.47 -11.41 3.90
CA VAL A 157 33.60 -10.55 5.08
C VAL A 157 33.41 -9.10 4.68
N LEU A 158 32.33 -8.49 5.20
CA LEU A 158 32.06 -7.06 5.06
C LEU A 158 32.66 -6.32 6.27
N THR A 159 33.62 -5.47 6.01
CA THR A 159 34.15 -4.52 7.01
C THR A 159 33.28 -3.27 7.01
N CYS A 160 32.80 -2.88 8.20
CA CYS A 160 32.03 -1.65 8.39
C CYS A 160 32.79 -0.70 9.34
N ASP A 161 32.78 0.59 9.05
CA ASP A 161 33.14 1.62 10.00
C ASP A 161 32.04 1.76 11.07
N VAL A 162 32.46 1.85 12.35
CA VAL A 162 31.56 2.20 13.46
C VAL A 162 31.30 3.70 13.40
N MET A 163 30.02 4.08 13.44
CA MET A 163 29.60 5.48 13.30
C MET A 163 29.07 6.03 14.62
N GLU A 164 29.16 7.34 14.77
CA GLU A 164 28.42 8.11 15.77
C GLU A 164 27.62 9.23 15.10
N LEU A 165 26.63 9.76 15.80
CA LEU A 165 25.84 10.89 15.28
C LEU A 165 26.49 12.20 15.67
N GLY A 166 26.97 12.96 14.69
CA GLY A 166 27.48 14.31 14.85
C GLY A 166 26.46 15.32 15.35
N GLU A 167 26.84 16.58 15.46
CA GLU A 167 25.93 17.66 15.84
C GLU A 167 24.82 17.87 14.80
N PRO A 168 23.61 18.30 15.21
CA PRO A 168 22.52 18.58 14.28
C PRO A 168 22.86 19.77 13.39
N ASP A 169 22.59 19.65 12.10
CA ASP A 169 22.65 20.77 11.15
C ASP A 169 21.46 21.74 11.32
N ALA A 170 21.40 22.80 10.50
CA ALA A 170 20.33 23.80 10.54
C ALA A 170 18.91 23.23 10.33
N SER A 171 18.78 22.03 9.76
CA SER A 171 17.51 21.30 9.60
C SER A 171 17.23 20.34 10.77
N GLY A 172 18.10 20.27 11.76
CA GLY A 172 18.03 19.32 12.86
C GLY A 172 18.53 17.92 12.52
N ARG A 173 19.08 17.71 11.32
CA ARG A 173 19.59 16.42 10.87
C ARG A 173 21.00 16.17 11.39
N ARG A 174 21.23 15.01 12.00
CA ARG A 174 22.54 14.58 12.47
C ARG A 174 23.23 13.71 11.43
N SER A 175 24.42 14.14 10.99
CA SER A 175 25.24 13.38 10.05
C SER A 175 26.02 12.28 10.77
N PRO A 176 26.15 11.08 10.17
CA PRO A 176 27.01 10.04 10.72
C PRO A 176 28.49 10.42 10.56
N VAL A 177 29.28 10.20 11.60
CA VAL A 177 30.74 10.46 11.67
C VAL A 177 31.41 9.16 12.05
N ALA A 178 32.50 8.78 11.36
CA ALA A 178 33.26 7.58 11.70
C ALA A 178 34.05 7.77 13.00
N THR A 179 33.96 6.80 13.91
CA THR A 179 34.71 6.81 15.18
C THR A 179 36.15 6.39 15.00
N GLY A 180 36.51 5.78 13.88
CA GLY A 180 37.82 5.17 13.63
C GLY A 180 37.88 3.68 13.99
N GLU A 181 36.85 3.15 14.61
CA GLU A 181 36.70 1.71 14.88
C GLU A 181 36.05 1.01 13.71
N THR A 182 36.32 -0.29 13.54
CA THR A 182 35.73 -1.12 12.51
C THR A 182 35.16 -2.41 13.09
N VAL A 183 34.14 -2.93 12.44
CA VAL A 183 33.50 -4.22 12.75
C VAL A 183 33.46 -5.06 11.48
N GLU A 184 33.66 -6.37 11.61
CA GLU A 184 33.54 -7.32 10.52
C GLU A 184 32.24 -8.13 10.64
N LEU A 185 31.52 -8.24 9.54
CA LEU A 185 30.29 -9.02 9.42
C LEU A 185 30.48 -10.09 8.36
N SER A 186 30.00 -11.32 8.65
CA SER A 186 29.89 -12.37 7.64
C SER A 186 28.86 -11.95 6.58
N ALA A 187 29.24 -11.96 5.32
CA ALA A 187 28.40 -11.54 4.20
C ALA A 187 28.74 -12.36 2.94
N THR A 188 27.97 -13.42 2.69
CA THR A 188 28.09 -14.19 1.44
C THR A 188 27.51 -13.41 0.26
N THR A 189 26.55 -12.55 0.53
CA THR A 189 25.96 -11.63 -0.45
C THR A 189 25.67 -10.29 0.22
N VAL A 190 25.95 -9.20 -0.50
CA VAL A 190 25.61 -7.82 -0.11
C VAL A 190 24.61 -7.27 -1.11
N ILE A 191 23.49 -6.74 -0.61
CA ILE A 191 22.44 -6.11 -1.41
C ILE A 191 22.46 -4.60 -1.08
N CYS A 192 22.61 -3.76 -2.10
CA CYS A 192 22.70 -2.33 -1.94
C CYS A 192 21.33 -1.66 -2.10
N ALA A 193 20.81 -1.07 -1.02
CA ALA A 193 19.53 -0.38 -0.96
C ALA A 193 19.69 1.05 -0.40
N VAL A 194 20.67 1.79 -0.92
CA VAL A 194 21.02 3.16 -0.45
C VAL A 194 20.26 4.27 -1.17
N GLY A 195 19.27 3.90 -1.96
CA GLY A 195 18.38 4.76 -2.72
C GLY A 195 18.60 4.66 -4.22
N GLU A 196 17.58 5.01 -4.94
CA GLU A 196 17.51 5.00 -6.39
C GLU A 196 17.56 6.43 -6.94
N GLY A 197 18.10 6.60 -8.15
CA GLY A 197 18.22 7.87 -8.84
C GLY A 197 17.26 7.99 -10.02
N ILE A 198 17.11 9.21 -10.49
CA ILE A 198 16.32 9.54 -11.69
C ILE A 198 17.27 9.54 -12.88
N ASP A 199 16.89 8.88 -13.97
CA ASP A 199 17.49 9.11 -15.28
C ASP A 199 16.88 10.39 -15.89
N ALA A 200 17.67 11.45 -15.89
CA ALA A 200 17.23 12.76 -16.38
C ALA A 200 17.44 12.94 -17.90
N SER A 201 17.88 11.92 -18.64
CA SER A 201 18.23 12.03 -20.07
C SER A 201 17.10 12.60 -20.93
N LEU A 202 15.84 12.22 -20.67
CA LEU A 202 14.68 12.76 -21.36
C LEU A 202 14.42 14.23 -21.01
N TYR A 203 14.75 14.66 -19.79
CA TYR A 203 14.62 16.04 -19.35
C TYR A 203 15.69 16.90 -20.04
N ASP A 204 16.94 16.43 -20.03
CA ASP A 204 18.05 17.11 -20.70
C ASP A 204 17.77 17.29 -22.19
N ALA A 205 17.30 16.24 -22.86
CA ALA A 205 16.98 16.27 -24.29
C ALA A 205 15.81 17.24 -24.60
N ALA A 206 14.87 17.41 -23.69
CA ALA A 206 13.71 18.30 -23.86
C ALA A 206 13.92 19.73 -23.30
N GLY A 207 15.10 20.01 -22.74
CA GLY A 207 15.39 21.31 -22.11
C GLY A 207 14.61 21.58 -20.83
N VAL A 208 14.22 20.54 -20.10
CA VAL A 208 13.54 20.64 -18.81
C VAL A 208 14.55 20.91 -17.71
N GLU A 209 14.39 21.99 -16.97
CA GLU A 209 15.23 22.32 -15.82
C GLU A 209 14.95 21.39 -14.64
N HIS A 210 16.00 20.83 -14.03
CA HIS A 210 15.93 19.95 -12.87
C HIS A 210 17.09 20.20 -11.90
N ASP A 211 16.97 19.68 -10.67
CA ASP A 211 18.05 19.73 -9.69
C ASP A 211 19.19 18.74 -10.04
N ARG A 212 20.27 18.74 -9.24
CA ARG A 212 21.43 17.84 -9.42
C ARG A 212 21.09 16.34 -9.33
N ARG A 213 19.90 16.01 -8.84
CA ARG A 213 19.39 14.64 -8.68
C ARG A 213 18.31 14.29 -9.71
N GLY A 214 18.10 15.14 -10.72
CA GLY A 214 17.05 14.98 -11.73
C GLY A 214 15.65 15.32 -11.24
N ARG A 215 15.46 15.97 -10.08
CA ARG A 215 14.16 16.25 -9.48
C ARG A 215 13.56 17.54 -10.02
N LEU A 216 12.26 17.53 -10.19
CA LEU A 216 11.46 18.69 -10.58
C LEU A 216 10.65 19.20 -9.38
N ALA A 217 10.54 20.51 -9.26
CA ALA A 217 9.78 21.15 -8.19
C ALA A 217 8.27 20.94 -8.31
N ALA A 218 7.75 20.84 -9.54
CA ALA A 218 6.33 20.72 -9.84
C ALA A 218 6.07 19.64 -10.91
N THR A 219 4.81 19.27 -11.12
CA THR A 219 4.36 18.38 -12.19
C THR A 219 4.46 19.03 -13.55
N SER A 220 4.32 20.36 -13.64
CA SER A 220 4.64 21.15 -14.85
C SER A 220 6.16 21.31 -14.97
N THR A 221 6.68 20.94 -16.14
CA THR A 221 8.13 21.00 -16.40
C THR A 221 8.61 22.39 -16.86
N GLY A 222 7.69 23.35 -17.12
CA GLY A 222 8.00 24.62 -17.75
C GLY A 222 8.12 24.57 -19.27
N VAL A 223 8.18 23.37 -19.87
CA VAL A 223 8.13 23.16 -21.32
C VAL A 223 6.69 22.88 -21.72
N GLU A 224 6.18 23.61 -22.72
CA GLU A 224 4.80 23.49 -23.17
C GLU A 224 4.43 22.05 -23.58
N GLY A 225 3.32 21.55 -23.03
CA GLY A 225 2.84 20.20 -23.28
C GLY A 225 3.74 19.09 -22.71
N VAL A 226 4.65 19.38 -21.79
CA VAL A 226 5.50 18.38 -21.11
C VAL A 226 5.26 18.40 -19.61
N TRP A 227 4.90 17.25 -19.08
CA TRP A 227 4.54 17.03 -17.70
C TRP A 227 5.38 15.91 -17.09
N ALA A 228 5.49 15.88 -15.77
CA ALA A 228 6.16 14.80 -15.05
C ALA A 228 5.37 14.36 -13.83
N ALA A 229 5.32 13.06 -13.56
CA ALA A 229 4.57 12.49 -12.43
C ALA A 229 5.29 11.30 -11.78
N GLY A 230 5.17 11.18 -10.46
CA GLY A 230 5.75 10.07 -9.70
C GLY A 230 7.25 10.21 -9.47
N ASP A 231 7.92 9.08 -9.32
CA ASP A 231 9.31 9.04 -8.85
C ASP A 231 10.31 9.70 -9.81
N CYS A 232 10.04 9.75 -11.11
CA CYS A 232 10.89 10.50 -12.04
C CYS A 232 10.87 12.02 -11.76
N ARG A 233 9.83 12.53 -11.11
CA ARG A 233 9.73 13.94 -10.72
C ARG A 233 10.40 14.23 -9.38
N ARG A 234 10.12 13.44 -8.35
CA ARG A 234 10.49 13.74 -6.95
C ARG A 234 11.59 12.86 -6.37
N GLY A 235 11.98 11.80 -7.05
CA GLY A 235 12.77 10.69 -6.53
C GLY A 235 11.86 9.61 -5.93
N PRO A 236 12.44 8.50 -5.45
CA PRO A 236 11.69 7.40 -4.86
C PRO A 236 10.72 7.87 -3.77
N ALA A 237 9.45 7.49 -3.90
CA ALA A 237 8.36 7.91 -3.03
C ALA A 237 7.28 6.81 -2.95
N THR A 238 6.09 7.15 -2.46
CA THR A 238 4.99 6.20 -2.34
C THR A 238 4.12 6.15 -3.60
N VAL A 239 3.42 5.03 -3.78
CA VAL A 239 2.42 4.88 -4.86
C VAL A 239 1.33 5.95 -4.75
N VAL A 240 0.93 6.31 -3.51
CA VAL A 240 -0.08 7.36 -3.26
C VAL A 240 0.37 8.71 -3.79
N GLU A 241 1.64 9.06 -3.61
CA GLU A 241 2.20 10.32 -4.14
C GLU A 241 2.29 10.32 -5.66
N ALA A 242 2.62 9.17 -6.28
CA ALA A 242 2.61 9.04 -7.73
C ALA A 242 1.18 9.21 -8.31
N ILE A 243 0.17 8.65 -7.65
CA ILE A 243 -1.25 8.83 -8.01
C ILE A 243 -1.67 10.30 -7.85
N ALA A 244 -1.23 10.97 -6.79
CA ALA A 244 -1.51 12.38 -6.56
C ALA A 244 -0.94 13.27 -7.67
N ASP A 245 0.33 13.03 -8.06
CA ASP A 245 0.96 13.72 -9.18
C ASP A 245 0.19 13.48 -10.50
N ALA A 246 -0.16 12.24 -10.78
CA ALA A 246 -0.92 11.89 -11.98
C ALA A 246 -2.29 12.58 -12.02
N ALA A 247 -2.98 12.68 -10.87
CA ALA A 247 -4.24 13.40 -10.77
C ALA A 247 -4.07 14.92 -11.00
N GLU A 248 -2.98 15.50 -10.51
CA GLU A 248 -2.65 16.91 -10.76
C GLU A 248 -2.41 17.18 -12.25
N VAL A 249 -1.58 16.34 -12.90
CA VAL A 249 -1.32 16.42 -14.34
C VAL A 249 -2.60 16.26 -15.16
N ALA A 250 -3.43 15.27 -14.82
CA ALA A 250 -4.68 15.03 -15.54
C ALA A 250 -5.64 16.22 -15.46
N ARG A 251 -5.73 16.88 -14.30
CA ARG A 251 -6.52 18.12 -14.13
C ARG A 251 -5.99 19.26 -14.99
N ALA A 252 -4.67 19.44 -15.01
CA ALA A 252 -4.03 20.48 -15.78
C ALA A 252 -4.25 20.29 -17.29
N ILE A 253 -4.07 19.09 -17.81
CA ILE A 253 -4.29 18.77 -19.23
C ILE A 253 -5.76 18.89 -19.62
N ALA A 254 -6.68 18.40 -18.78
CA ALA A 254 -8.10 18.46 -19.07
C ALA A 254 -8.69 19.88 -18.95
N GLY A 255 -7.99 20.82 -18.30
CA GLY A 255 -8.49 22.15 -18.02
C GLY A 255 -9.74 22.15 -17.12
N VAL A 256 -9.92 21.07 -16.35
CA VAL A 256 -11.08 20.87 -15.48
C VAL A 256 -10.61 20.78 -14.04
N ASP A 257 -11.16 21.60 -13.19
CA ASP A 257 -10.98 21.40 -11.75
C ASP A 257 -11.86 20.23 -11.28
N PHE A 258 -11.29 19.03 -11.30
CA PHE A 258 -11.89 17.86 -10.67
C PHE A 258 -11.77 17.98 -9.15
N ASN A 259 -12.12 19.13 -8.60
CA ASN A 259 -12.18 19.26 -7.17
C ASN A 259 -13.38 18.44 -6.67
N LYS A 260 -13.18 17.13 -6.62
CA LYS A 260 -14.17 16.16 -6.14
C LYS A 260 -14.63 16.48 -4.72
N TYR A 261 -13.90 17.37 -4.04
CA TYR A 261 -14.22 17.91 -2.72
C TYR A 261 -14.90 19.27 -2.77
N ALA A 262 -14.90 19.98 -3.92
CA ALA A 262 -15.69 21.21 -4.06
C ALA A 262 -17.20 20.91 -4.01
N ASP A 263 -17.63 19.80 -4.61
CA ASP A 263 -19.00 19.30 -4.45
C ASP A 263 -19.33 18.90 -3.01
N CYS A 264 -18.32 18.56 -2.20
CA CYS A 264 -18.51 18.30 -0.78
C CYS A 264 -18.70 19.60 0.03
N ASN A 265 -18.21 20.74 -0.44
CA ASN A 265 -18.44 22.03 0.20
C ASN A 265 -19.88 22.56 -0.02
N GLU A 266 -20.55 22.18 -1.11
CA GLU A 266 -21.99 22.39 -1.26
C GLU A 266 -22.84 21.50 -0.35
N GLN A 267 -22.24 20.44 0.20
CA GLN A 267 -22.81 19.58 1.24
C GLN A 267 -22.26 19.92 2.64
N ALA A 268 -22.00 21.19 2.90
CA ALA A 268 -21.55 21.67 4.22
C ALA A 268 -22.50 21.29 5.39
N GLY A 269 -23.72 20.83 5.08
CA GLY A 269 -24.60 20.19 6.05
C GLY A 269 -24.21 18.74 6.46
N ARG A 270 -23.18 18.14 5.86
CA ARG A 270 -22.81 16.75 6.18
C ARG A 270 -21.99 16.62 7.47
N GLU A 271 -21.11 17.56 7.74
CA GLU A 271 -20.36 17.59 9.00
C GLU A 271 -21.30 17.85 10.19
N ASP A 272 -22.15 18.86 10.07
CA ASP A 272 -23.18 19.15 11.07
C ASP A 272 -24.13 17.97 11.26
N THR A 273 -24.52 17.30 10.18
CA THR A 273 -25.35 16.09 10.26
C THR A 273 -24.62 14.90 10.91
N CYS A 274 -23.30 14.78 10.73
CA CYS A 274 -22.50 13.77 11.44
C CYS A 274 -22.44 14.08 12.95
N TYR A 275 -22.29 15.33 13.35
CA TYR A 275 -22.31 15.77 14.74
C TYR A 275 -23.68 15.62 15.37
N GLU A 276 -24.74 15.99 14.68
CA GLU A 276 -26.12 15.79 15.14
C GLU A 276 -26.45 14.30 15.29
N ARG A 277 -26.04 13.46 14.35
CA ARG A 277 -26.19 12.00 14.42
C ARG A 277 -25.37 11.38 15.55
N LYS A 278 -24.22 11.96 15.88
CA LYS A 278 -23.35 11.52 16.97
C LYS A 278 -24.06 11.51 18.33
N GLY A 279 -25.04 12.42 18.52
CA GLY A 279 -25.85 12.52 19.73
C GLY A 279 -27.14 11.66 19.71
N SER A 280 -27.61 11.25 18.54
CA SER A 280 -28.90 10.56 18.37
C SER A 280 -28.80 9.03 18.32
N LEU A 281 -27.59 8.50 18.24
CA LEU A 281 -27.35 7.05 18.24
C LEU A 281 -27.54 6.47 19.64
N CYS A 282 -28.44 5.55 19.73
CA CYS A 282 -28.98 4.85 20.88
C CYS A 282 -28.21 5.02 22.20
N ARG A 283 -28.84 5.69 23.17
CA ARG A 283 -28.31 5.89 24.53
C ARG A 283 -28.44 4.66 25.42
N ASP A 284 -29.01 3.57 24.93
CA ASP A 284 -29.21 2.38 25.72
C ASP A 284 -27.93 1.52 25.77
N LYS A 285 -27.16 1.73 26.84
CA LYS A 285 -25.90 1.00 27.10
C LYS A 285 -26.08 -0.51 27.30
N ARG A 286 -27.31 -1.03 27.32
CA ARG A 286 -27.60 -2.42 27.64
C ARG A 286 -27.66 -3.34 26.44
N ASN A 287 -27.70 -2.82 25.25
CA ASN A 287 -27.73 -3.65 24.04
C ASN A 287 -26.40 -3.64 23.32
N CYS A 288 -25.79 -4.73 23.49
CA CYS A 288 -24.60 -5.27 22.91
C CYS A 288 -24.33 -4.76 21.48
N THR A 289 -23.05 -4.48 21.25
CA THR A 289 -22.44 -4.15 19.98
C THR A 289 -22.85 -5.04 18.80
N LYS A 290 -23.22 -6.29 19.05
CA LYS A 290 -23.49 -7.32 18.00
C LYS A 290 -24.74 -7.07 17.14
N THR A 291 -25.76 -6.39 17.66
CA THR A 291 -26.99 -6.10 16.90
C THR A 291 -27.14 -4.63 16.54
N ARG A 292 -26.22 -3.82 16.98
CA ARG A 292 -26.27 -2.36 16.88
C ARG A 292 -26.53 -1.84 15.47
N CYS A 293 -25.89 -2.40 14.47
CA CYS A 293 -26.02 -1.94 13.11
C CYS A 293 -27.21 -2.56 12.37
N LEU A 294 -27.60 -3.79 12.71
CA LEU A 294 -28.81 -4.41 12.20
C LEU A 294 -30.07 -3.81 12.84
N GLY A 295 -29.98 -3.41 14.11
CA GLY A 295 -31.08 -2.78 14.84
C GLY A 295 -31.08 -1.25 14.85
N CYS A 296 -30.13 -0.61 14.19
CA CYS A 296 -29.99 0.83 14.19
C CYS A 296 -31.18 1.51 13.51
N GLY A 297 -31.90 2.32 14.27
CA GLY A 297 -33.00 3.13 13.74
C GLY A 297 -32.59 4.34 12.92
N SER A 298 -31.33 4.75 12.98
CA SER A 298 -30.75 5.88 12.23
C SER A 298 -29.60 5.41 11.36
N VAL A 299 -29.53 5.88 10.14
CA VAL A 299 -28.44 5.52 9.24
C VAL A 299 -27.24 6.37 9.59
N CYS A 300 -26.25 5.78 10.26
CA CYS A 300 -24.95 6.36 10.45
C CYS A 300 -23.96 5.61 9.57
N GLU A 301 -23.45 6.26 8.53
CA GLU A 301 -22.53 5.68 7.54
C GLU A 301 -21.09 6.17 7.74
N VAL A 302 -20.78 6.81 8.87
CA VAL A 302 -19.44 7.33 9.16
C VAL A 302 -18.34 6.27 8.95
N CYS A 303 -18.58 5.02 9.34
CA CYS A 303 -17.62 3.95 9.12
C CYS A 303 -17.41 3.61 7.64
N CYS A 304 -18.38 3.89 6.78
CA CYS A 304 -18.23 3.76 5.32
C CYS A 304 -17.47 4.97 4.76
N ASP A 305 -17.80 6.18 5.23
CA ASP A 305 -17.21 7.42 4.73
C ASP A 305 -15.71 7.53 5.04
N VAL A 306 -15.29 7.09 6.23
CA VAL A 306 -13.89 7.18 6.70
C VAL A 306 -13.04 5.97 6.35
N CYS A 307 -13.59 4.92 5.76
CA CYS A 307 -12.85 3.72 5.42
C CYS A 307 -12.03 3.95 4.13
N PRO A 308 -10.70 4.01 4.20
CA PRO A 308 -9.87 4.26 3.02
C PRO A 308 -9.99 3.14 1.98
N ASN A 309 -10.18 1.92 2.44
CA ASN A 309 -10.28 0.73 1.59
C ASN A 309 -11.73 0.39 1.20
N ARG A 310 -12.71 1.20 1.64
CA ARG A 310 -14.13 0.96 1.42
C ARG A 310 -14.62 -0.42 1.89
N ALA A 311 -13.96 -1.00 2.87
CA ALA A 311 -14.32 -2.29 3.44
C ALA A 311 -15.67 -2.27 4.17
N ASN A 312 -16.15 -1.12 4.62
CA ASN A 312 -17.50 -0.96 5.15
C ASN A 312 -18.40 -0.41 4.04
N VAL A 313 -19.40 -1.18 3.64
CA VAL A 313 -20.27 -0.86 2.50
C VAL A 313 -21.72 -0.70 2.99
N ALA A 314 -22.30 0.47 2.78
CA ALA A 314 -23.72 0.69 3.01
C ALA A 314 -24.53 0.09 1.85
N ILE A 315 -25.45 -0.81 2.16
CA ILE A 315 -26.28 -1.50 1.18
C ILE A 315 -27.77 -1.27 1.47
N LYS A 316 -28.57 -1.16 0.41
CA LYS A 316 -30.01 -1.13 0.50
C LYS A 316 -30.54 -2.56 0.53
N VAL A 317 -31.27 -2.91 1.57
CA VAL A 317 -31.82 -4.25 1.76
C VAL A 317 -33.34 -4.20 1.55
N PRO A 318 -33.88 -4.84 0.49
CA PRO A 318 -35.32 -4.95 0.30
C PRO A 318 -36.00 -5.62 1.51
N GLY A 319 -37.08 -5.01 2.00
CA GLY A 319 -37.80 -5.49 3.19
C GLY A 319 -37.30 -4.90 4.51
N LEU A 320 -36.18 -4.21 4.53
CA LEU A 320 -35.74 -3.42 5.69
C LEU A 320 -35.96 -1.93 5.42
N ALA A 321 -36.41 -1.21 6.46
CA ALA A 321 -36.71 0.22 6.33
C ALA A 321 -35.47 1.08 6.10
N LYS A 322 -34.27 0.56 6.41
CA LYS A 322 -33.00 1.29 6.42
C LYS A 322 -31.88 0.49 5.78
N HIS A 323 -30.86 1.23 5.33
CA HIS A 323 -29.62 0.64 4.87
C HIS A 323 -29.01 -0.26 5.93
N GLN A 324 -28.26 -1.23 5.50
CA GLN A 324 -27.38 -2.03 6.34
C GLN A 324 -25.93 -1.75 5.97
N VAL A 325 -25.02 -1.91 6.90
CA VAL A 325 -23.58 -1.82 6.59
C VAL A 325 -22.99 -3.21 6.69
N VAL A 326 -22.42 -3.67 5.59
CA VAL A 326 -21.67 -4.93 5.51
C VAL A 326 -20.17 -4.60 5.58
N HIS A 327 -19.44 -5.35 6.38
CA HIS A 327 -17.99 -5.30 6.42
C HIS A 327 -17.42 -6.37 5.49
N VAL A 328 -16.58 -6.00 4.55
CA VAL A 328 -15.91 -6.94 3.64
C VAL A 328 -14.50 -7.17 4.17
N ASP A 329 -14.27 -8.34 4.74
CA ASP A 329 -13.03 -8.67 5.45
C ASP A 329 -11.80 -8.54 4.57
N GLY A 330 -11.83 -9.14 3.39
CA GLY A 330 -10.71 -9.10 2.44
C GLY A 330 -10.37 -7.72 1.87
N MET A 331 -11.18 -6.69 2.13
CA MET A 331 -10.88 -5.30 1.80
C MET A 331 -10.35 -4.52 3.02
N CYS A 332 -10.37 -5.11 4.20
CA CYS A 332 -9.98 -4.45 5.45
C CYS A 332 -8.52 -4.66 5.77
N ASN A 333 -7.79 -3.58 6.04
CA ASN A 333 -6.42 -3.63 6.57
C ASN A 333 -6.36 -3.29 8.08
N GLU A 334 -7.49 -3.33 8.76
CA GLU A 334 -7.61 -3.05 10.21
C GLU A 334 -7.00 -1.71 10.66
N CYS A 335 -6.95 -0.70 9.80
CA CYS A 335 -6.36 0.62 10.09
C CYS A 335 -7.01 1.37 11.27
N GLY A 336 -8.16 0.92 11.75
CA GLY A 336 -8.83 1.50 12.90
C GLY A 336 -9.63 2.78 12.65
N ASN A 337 -9.55 3.42 11.48
CA ASN A 337 -10.26 4.68 11.21
C ASN A 337 -11.76 4.59 11.52
N CYS A 338 -12.41 3.52 11.10
CA CYS A 338 -13.84 3.33 11.37
C CYS A 338 -14.16 3.24 12.88
N ALA A 339 -13.22 2.75 13.69
CA ALA A 339 -13.38 2.72 15.14
C ALA A 339 -13.15 4.10 15.76
N VAL A 340 -12.13 4.83 15.31
CA VAL A 340 -11.81 6.18 15.79
C VAL A 340 -12.99 7.14 15.57
N PHE A 341 -13.57 7.12 14.37
CA PHE A 341 -14.68 8.00 14.00
C PHE A 341 -16.06 7.44 14.38
N CYS A 342 -16.14 6.23 14.94
CA CYS A 342 -17.41 5.67 15.38
C CYS A 342 -17.99 6.52 16.54
N PRO A 343 -19.25 6.99 16.41
CA PRO A 343 -19.88 7.78 17.48
C PRO A 343 -20.18 6.97 18.74
N TYR A 344 -20.02 5.67 18.68
CA TYR A 344 -20.12 4.81 19.86
C TYR A 344 -18.78 4.71 20.56
N GLN A 345 -18.78 4.96 21.84
CA GLN A 345 -17.63 4.68 22.70
C GLN A 345 -17.34 3.17 22.64
N GLU A 346 -16.10 2.78 22.36
CA GLU A 346 -15.65 1.39 22.19
C GLU A 346 -16.21 0.67 20.94
N GLY A 347 -16.77 1.41 19.99
CA GLY A 347 -17.24 0.82 18.74
C GLY A 347 -16.08 0.33 17.86
N ARG A 348 -16.23 -0.86 17.33
CA ARG A 348 -15.28 -1.46 16.36
C ARG A 348 -16.06 -1.92 15.14
N PRO A 349 -16.44 -0.99 14.23
CA PRO A 349 -17.31 -1.33 13.12
C PRO A 349 -16.84 -2.50 12.26
N TYR A 350 -15.55 -2.68 12.09
CA TYR A 350 -14.96 -3.83 11.39
C TYR A 350 -15.10 -5.17 12.13
N LYS A 351 -15.51 -5.15 13.43
CA LYS A 351 -15.84 -6.34 14.23
C LYS A 351 -17.32 -6.44 14.59
N ASP A 352 -18.03 -5.32 14.57
CA ASP A 352 -19.41 -5.24 15.02
C ASP A 352 -20.43 -5.35 13.87
N LYS A 353 -19.98 -5.31 12.61
CA LYS A 353 -20.83 -5.44 11.42
C LYS A 353 -20.98 -6.90 11.02
N LEU A 354 -22.05 -7.19 10.26
CA LEU A 354 -22.12 -8.46 9.56
C LEU A 354 -20.99 -8.50 8.53
N THR A 355 -20.08 -9.47 8.68
CA THR A 355 -18.87 -9.56 7.88
C THR A 355 -19.08 -10.47 6.66
N LEU A 356 -18.68 -10.02 5.48
CA LEU A 356 -18.55 -10.84 4.29
C LEU A 356 -17.11 -11.36 4.21
N PHE A 357 -16.93 -12.66 4.26
CA PHE A 357 -15.65 -13.33 4.09
C PHE A 357 -15.46 -13.77 2.65
N TRP A 358 -14.23 -13.77 2.17
CA TRP A 358 -13.90 -14.23 0.84
C TRP A 358 -13.37 -15.66 0.81
N SER A 359 -12.91 -16.19 1.95
CA SER A 359 -12.43 -17.56 2.06
C SER A 359 -12.87 -18.21 3.37
N GLU A 360 -12.79 -19.54 3.43
CA GLU A 360 -13.00 -20.27 4.69
C GLU A 360 -11.95 -19.93 5.72
N GLN A 361 -10.71 -19.72 5.28
CA GLN A 361 -9.61 -19.35 6.15
C GLN A 361 -9.86 -17.99 6.83
N ASP A 362 -10.35 -16.99 6.09
CA ASP A 362 -10.69 -15.68 6.66
C ASP A 362 -11.79 -15.83 7.71
N MET A 363 -12.80 -16.64 7.40
CA MET A 363 -13.89 -16.91 8.33
C MET A 363 -13.40 -17.65 9.58
N GLU A 364 -12.47 -18.60 9.46
CA GLU A 364 -11.91 -19.35 10.58
C GLU A 364 -10.99 -18.49 11.45
N ASN A 365 -10.22 -17.58 10.85
CA ASN A 365 -9.33 -16.65 11.54
C ASN A 365 -10.08 -15.52 12.28
N SER A 366 -11.37 -15.38 12.05
CA SER A 366 -12.21 -14.33 12.63
C SER A 366 -13.28 -14.91 13.57
N GLU A 367 -13.59 -14.17 14.64
CA GLU A 367 -14.73 -14.45 15.51
C GLU A 367 -15.99 -13.66 15.09
N ASN A 368 -15.90 -12.80 14.09
CA ASN A 368 -17.00 -11.95 13.65
C ASN A 368 -18.21 -12.76 13.20
N GLU A 369 -19.40 -12.25 13.47
CA GLU A 369 -20.61 -12.70 12.81
C GLU A 369 -20.56 -12.32 11.33
N GLY A 370 -20.87 -13.27 10.44
CA GLY A 370 -20.73 -13.01 9.03
C GLY A 370 -21.11 -14.19 8.15
N PHE A 371 -20.80 -14.06 6.88
CA PHE A 371 -21.15 -15.06 5.89
C PHE A 371 -20.08 -15.17 4.79
N LEU A 372 -20.04 -16.34 4.18
CA LEU A 372 -19.19 -16.70 3.05
C LEU A 372 -20.08 -17.36 1.99
N ALA A 373 -19.94 -16.97 0.74
CA ALA A 373 -20.60 -17.65 -0.38
C ALA A 373 -19.93 -19.01 -0.62
N VAL A 374 -20.71 -20.07 -0.63
CA VAL A 374 -20.29 -21.44 -0.97
C VAL A 374 -20.51 -21.70 -2.45
N ASP A 375 -21.68 -21.29 -2.94
CA ASP A 375 -22.08 -21.30 -4.34
C ASP A 375 -23.06 -20.14 -4.60
N GLU A 376 -23.77 -20.15 -5.72
CA GLU A 376 -24.70 -19.10 -6.11
C GLU A 376 -25.86 -18.92 -5.12
N ASP A 377 -26.32 -19.98 -4.46
CA ASP A 377 -27.50 -20.00 -3.60
C ASP A 377 -27.22 -20.31 -2.14
N HIS A 378 -26.05 -20.90 -1.84
CA HIS A 378 -25.71 -21.34 -0.50
C HIS A 378 -24.63 -20.49 0.13
N PHE A 379 -24.84 -20.18 1.40
CA PHE A 379 -23.93 -19.38 2.22
C PHE A 379 -23.63 -20.09 3.53
N LYS A 380 -22.36 -20.13 3.89
CA LYS A 380 -21.90 -20.52 5.23
C LYS A 380 -22.02 -19.28 6.12
N VAL A 381 -22.84 -19.35 7.16
CA VAL A 381 -23.23 -18.18 7.98
C VAL A 381 -22.90 -18.45 9.43
N ARG A 382 -22.20 -17.51 10.06
CA ARG A 382 -21.93 -17.50 11.49
C ARG A 382 -22.79 -16.44 12.17
N VAL A 383 -23.68 -16.85 13.06
CA VAL A 383 -24.50 -15.97 13.90
C VAL A 383 -24.61 -16.58 15.29
N ALA A 384 -24.45 -15.78 16.32
CA ALA A 384 -24.46 -16.17 17.73
C ALA A 384 -23.53 -17.36 18.02
N GLY A 385 -22.33 -17.34 17.42
CA GLY A 385 -21.32 -18.40 17.59
C GLY A 385 -21.63 -19.71 16.86
N THR A 386 -22.77 -19.82 16.17
CA THR A 386 -23.16 -21.03 15.43
C THR A 386 -22.90 -20.82 13.93
N VAL A 387 -22.21 -21.78 13.31
CA VAL A 387 -21.96 -21.82 11.87
C VAL A 387 -22.94 -22.78 11.22
N ARG A 388 -23.57 -22.34 10.12
CA ARG A 388 -24.54 -23.13 9.33
C ARG A 388 -24.35 -22.83 7.86
N THR A 389 -24.59 -23.83 7.01
CA THR A 389 -24.75 -23.61 5.57
C THR A 389 -26.24 -23.59 5.24
N VAL A 390 -26.69 -22.51 4.62
CA VAL A 390 -28.10 -22.27 4.32
C VAL A 390 -28.29 -21.76 2.91
N SER A 391 -29.40 -22.09 2.28
CA SER A 391 -29.91 -21.34 1.13
C SER A 391 -30.71 -20.15 1.63
N VAL A 392 -30.40 -18.95 1.17
CA VAL A 392 -31.05 -17.71 1.63
C VAL A 392 -32.51 -17.60 1.14
N ASP A 393 -32.91 -18.42 0.20
CA ASP A 393 -34.29 -18.50 -0.32
C ASP A 393 -35.15 -19.51 0.44
N ALA A 394 -34.56 -20.35 1.25
CA ALA A 394 -35.30 -21.30 2.08
C ALA A 394 -36.19 -20.58 3.10
N VAL A 395 -37.39 -21.09 3.29
CA VAL A 395 -38.39 -20.48 4.19
C VAL A 395 -37.98 -20.56 5.66
N ASN A 396 -37.20 -21.58 6.05
CA ASN A 396 -36.83 -21.82 7.44
C ASN A 396 -35.30 -22.04 7.57
N THR A 397 -34.54 -20.96 7.54
CA THR A 397 -33.07 -21.00 7.64
C THR A 397 -32.56 -21.05 9.08
N GLY A 398 -33.40 -20.76 10.06
CA GLY A 398 -32.99 -20.56 11.46
C GLY A 398 -32.09 -19.33 11.69
N LEU A 399 -31.98 -18.44 10.69
CA LEU A 399 -31.29 -17.16 10.79
C LEU A 399 -32.25 -16.04 11.20
N PRO A 400 -31.76 -15.00 11.90
CA PRO A 400 -32.49 -13.75 12.03
C PRO A 400 -32.87 -13.20 10.65
N GLU A 401 -34.11 -12.72 10.52
CA GLU A 401 -34.63 -12.28 9.22
C GLU A 401 -33.78 -11.16 8.61
N ALA A 402 -33.33 -10.21 9.40
CA ALA A 402 -32.47 -9.13 8.92
C ALA A 402 -31.14 -9.65 8.32
N VAL A 403 -30.54 -10.68 8.90
CA VAL A 403 -29.31 -11.32 8.40
C VAL A 403 -29.62 -12.00 7.05
N ARG A 404 -30.69 -12.79 6.99
CA ARG A 404 -31.10 -13.49 5.77
C ARG A 404 -31.38 -12.51 4.63
N LEU A 405 -32.12 -11.43 4.91
CA LEU A 405 -32.41 -10.40 3.90
C LEU A 405 -31.16 -9.65 3.45
N THR A 406 -30.24 -9.40 4.37
CA THR A 406 -28.95 -8.75 4.04
C THR A 406 -28.11 -9.61 3.12
N ILE A 407 -27.97 -10.91 3.40
CA ILE A 407 -27.22 -11.84 2.55
C ILE A 407 -27.85 -11.96 1.17
N ARG A 408 -29.21 -12.07 1.12
CA ARG A 408 -29.95 -12.07 -0.14
C ARG A 408 -29.71 -10.80 -0.94
N ALA A 409 -29.74 -9.62 -0.29
CA ALA A 409 -29.48 -8.35 -0.96
C ALA A 409 -28.04 -8.28 -1.52
N VAL A 410 -27.06 -8.83 -0.80
CA VAL A 410 -25.68 -8.92 -1.31
C VAL A 410 -25.63 -9.81 -2.54
N ARG A 411 -26.22 -11.00 -2.53
CA ARG A 411 -26.28 -11.89 -3.68
C ARG A 411 -26.94 -11.22 -4.89
N ASP A 412 -28.11 -10.64 -4.69
CA ASP A 412 -28.98 -10.21 -5.79
C ASP A 412 -28.56 -8.84 -6.37
N ASN A 413 -28.05 -7.92 -5.54
CA ASN A 413 -27.84 -6.53 -5.95
C ASN A 413 -26.40 -6.03 -5.76
N TYR A 414 -25.56 -6.77 -5.03
CA TYR A 414 -24.17 -6.39 -4.69
C TYR A 414 -23.22 -7.57 -4.89
N SER A 415 -23.51 -8.43 -5.87
CA SER A 415 -22.72 -9.65 -6.15
C SER A 415 -21.25 -9.36 -6.45
N TYR A 416 -20.91 -8.15 -6.86
CA TYR A 416 -19.54 -7.70 -7.06
C TYR A 416 -18.71 -7.66 -5.76
N LEU A 417 -19.35 -7.69 -4.58
CA LEU A 417 -18.66 -7.82 -3.30
C LEU A 417 -18.25 -9.27 -3.01
N LEU A 418 -18.87 -10.24 -3.67
CA LEU A 418 -18.53 -11.64 -3.52
C LEU A 418 -17.28 -11.93 -4.36
N LYS A 419 -16.25 -12.48 -3.75
CA LYS A 419 -15.09 -12.97 -4.50
C LYS A 419 -15.55 -14.20 -5.32
N LYS A 420 -15.27 -14.16 -6.61
CA LYS A 420 -15.52 -15.29 -7.50
C LYS A 420 -14.33 -16.23 -7.52
#